data_6d54f8287a61f1d0f95956f6d38c10b2
#
_entry.id   6d54f8287a61f1d0f95956f6d38c10b2
#
_cell.length_a   1.000
_cell.length_b   1.000
_cell.length_c   1.000
_cell.angle_alpha   90.00
_cell.angle_beta   90.00
_cell.angle_gamma   90.00
#
_symmetry.space_group_name_H-M   'P 1'
#
loop_
_entity.id
_entity.type
_entity.pdbx_description
1 polymer ?
#
loop_
_entity_poly.entity_id
_entity_poly.type
_entity_poly.pdbx_seq_one_letter_code
_entity_poly.pdbx_strand_id
1 'polypeptide(L)'
;MTETYGKDFTTMAVLGLMYTIIGIGSIFVFLAYVANIAIPEFLSFNEDNAYSILLIGIVNIASAIGLLKRVKYMWSASLMFMIVILAGSVIGLFYIGPMRYILSIFTAFAVLYMFSTNARLWYGVYEETR
;
A
#
# COMPACT_ATOMS: atom_id res chain seq x y z
N MET A 1 -4.15 -27.66 -8.10
CA MET A 1 -3.92 -26.44 -8.85
C MET A 1 -5.03 -25.44 -8.66
N THR A 2 -6.23 -25.84 -8.86
CA THR A 2 -7.37 -24.95 -8.68
C THR A 2 -7.47 -24.39 -7.30
N GLU A 3 -7.26 -25.21 -6.29
CA GLU A 3 -7.33 -24.76 -4.92
C GLU A 3 -6.28 -23.73 -4.62
N THR A 4 -5.07 -23.96 -5.11
CA THR A 4 -3.99 -23.02 -4.89
C THR A 4 -4.29 -21.69 -5.56
N TYR A 5 -4.86 -21.77 -6.75
CA TYR A 5 -5.21 -20.57 -7.48
C TYR A 5 -6.29 -19.78 -6.74
N GLY A 6 -7.24 -20.47 -6.13
CA GLY A 6 -8.27 -19.81 -5.35
C GLY A 6 -7.71 -19.10 -4.14
N LYS A 7 -6.75 -19.74 -3.45
CA LYS A 7 -6.12 -19.11 -2.31
C LYS A 7 -5.34 -17.86 -2.73
N ASP A 8 -4.64 -17.97 -3.87
CA ASP A 8 -3.90 -16.85 -4.39
C ASP A 8 -4.82 -15.67 -4.62
N PHE A 9 -5.96 -15.93 -5.23
CA PHE A 9 -6.90 -14.87 -5.51
C PHE A 9 -7.40 -14.22 -4.22
N THR A 10 -7.73 -15.04 -3.22
CA THR A 10 -8.25 -14.49 -1.96
C THR A 10 -7.24 -13.58 -1.30
N THR A 11 -5.99 -14.02 -1.21
CA THR A 11 -4.96 -13.22 -0.55
C THR A 11 -4.69 -11.94 -1.34
N MET A 12 -4.64 -12.04 -2.67
CA MET A 12 -4.41 -10.87 -3.49
C MET A 12 -5.58 -9.90 -3.41
N ALA A 13 -6.80 -10.42 -3.28
CA ALA A 13 -7.97 -9.56 -3.13
C ALA A 13 -7.90 -8.79 -1.81
N VAL A 14 -7.47 -9.45 -0.73
CA VAL A 14 -7.33 -8.78 0.56
C VAL A 14 -6.26 -7.69 0.45
N LEU A 15 -5.14 -7.99 -0.18
CA LEU A 15 -4.07 -7.01 -0.34
C LEU A 15 -4.57 -5.81 -1.16
N GLY A 16 -5.30 -6.06 -2.23
CA GLY A 16 -5.85 -4.99 -3.05
C GLY A 16 -6.85 -4.13 -2.29
N LEU A 17 -7.67 -4.76 -1.46
CA LEU A 17 -8.62 -4.04 -0.63
C LEU A 17 -7.88 -3.13 0.35
N MET A 18 -6.82 -3.62 0.97
CA MET A 18 -6.06 -2.82 1.90
C MET A 18 -5.37 -1.64 1.20
N TYR A 19 -4.82 -1.87 0.02
CA TYR A 19 -4.26 -0.78 -0.76
C TYR A 19 -5.32 0.29 -1.03
N THR A 20 -6.53 -0.13 -1.39
CA THR A 20 -7.61 0.79 -1.71
C THR A 20 -8.01 1.59 -0.47
N ILE A 21 -8.17 0.92 0.65
CA ILE A 21 -8.59 1.57 1.88
C ILE A 21 -7.57 2.62 2.31
N ILE A 22 -6.30 2.24 2.32
CA ILE A 22 -5.25 3.16 2.73
C ILE A 22 -5.13 4.31 1.74
N GLY A 23 -5.27 4.01 0.45
CA GLY A 23 -5.18 5.04 -0.57
C GLY A 23 -6.28 6.07 -0.45
N ILE A 24 -7.52 5.60 -0.38
CA ILE A 24 -8.67 6.51 -0.29
C ILE A 24 -8.61 7.29 1.03
N GLY A 25 -8.29 6.59 2.13
CA GLY A 25 -8.22 7.24 3.42
C GLY A 25 -7.18 8.34 3.45
N SER A 26 -6.00 8.10 2.87
CA SER A 26 -4.95 9.09 2.85
C SER A 26 -5.32 10.29 1.99
N ILE A 27 -6.01 10.07 0.88
CA ILE A 27 -6.46 11.18 0.05
C ILE A 27 -7.47 12.03 0.82
N PHE A 28 -8.40 11.39 1.53
CA PHE A 28 -9.36 12.13 2.34
C PHE A 28 -8.70 12.91 3.46
N VAL A 29 -7.67 12.34 4.08
CA VAL A 29 -6.93 13.05 5.13
C VAL A 29 -6.29 14.31 4.55
N PHE A 30 -5.67 14.19 3.38
CA PHE A 30 -5.05 15.34 2.74
C PHE A 30 -6.08 16.41 2.38
N LEU A 31 -7.22 15.98 1.83
CA LEU A 31 -8.27 16.93 1.46
C LEU A 31 -8.85 17.64 2.68
N ALA A 32 -9.02 16.91 3.78
CA ALA A 32 -9.49 17.51 5.02
C ALA A 32 -8.50 18.55 5.53
N TYR A 33 -7.22 18.25 5.42
CA TYR A 33 -6.18 19.16 5.83
C TYR A 33 -6.25 20.47 5.02
N VAL A 34 -6.37 20.34 3.70
CA VAL A 34 -6.44 21.51 2.82
C VAL A 34 -7.70 22.31 3.07
N ALA A 35 -8.80 21.64 3.39
CA ALA A 35 -10.08 22.29 3.65
C ALA A 35 -10.22 22.83 5.07
N ASN A 36 -9.20 22.64 5.88
CA ASN A 36 -9.23 23.05 7.30
C ASN A 36 -10.29 22.34 8.10
N ILE A 37 -10.58 21.10 7.75
CA ILE A 37 -11.51 20.28 8.50
C ILE A 37 -10.71 19.55 9.57
N ALA A 38 -11.28 19.43 10.78
CA ALA A 38 -10.59 18.77 11.87
C ALA A 38 -10.27 17.33 11.52
N ILE A 39 -9.04 16.90 11.78
CA ILE A 39 -8.59 15.55 11.50
C ILE A 39 -8.47 14.83 12.82
N PRO A 40 -9.02 13.60 12.94
CA PRO A 40 -8.91 12.84 14.18
C PRO A 40 -7.45 12.65 14.58
N GLU A 41 -7.20 12.64 15.87
CA GLU A 41 -5.83 12.45 16.37
C GLU A 41 -5.23 11.14 15.88
N PHE A 42 -6.06 10.13 15.70
CA PHE A 42 -5.64 8.85 15.18
C PHE A 42 -4.91 9.00 13.84
N LEU A 43 -5.32 9.98 13.03
CA LEU A 43 -4.75 10.21 11.71
C LEU A 43 -3.80 11.41 11.68
N SER A 44 -3.29 11.83 12.83
CA SER A 44 -2.34 12.95 12.87
C SER A 44 -1.13 12.65 11.99
N PHE A 45 -0.68 13.64 11.27
CA PHE A 45 0.46 13.47 10.38
C PHE A 45 1.38 14.69 10.46
N ASN A 46 2.57 14.54 9.88
CA ASN A 46 3.55 15.60 9.87
C ASN A 46 3.16 16.63 8.81
N GLU A 47 2.71 17.80 9.25
CA GLU A 47 2.20 18.80 8.33
C GLU A 47 3.27 19.35 7.40
N ASP A 48 4.53 19.27 7.79
CA ASP A 48 5.61 19.71 6.92
C ASP A 48 5.70 18.83 5.68
N ASN A 49 5.17 17.62 5.77
CA ASN A 49 5.18 16.67 4.66
C ASN A 49 3.76 16.31 4.22
N ALA A 50 2.85 17.29 4.26
CA ALA A 50 1.46 17.03 3.95
C ALA A 50 1.26 16.42 2.57
N TYR A 51 2.04 16.87 1.58
CA TYR A 51 1.90 16.32 0.24
C TYR A 51 2.28 14.85 0.17
N SER A 52 3.12 14.39 1.10
CA SER A 52 3.46 12.97 1.16
C SER A 52 2.25 12.11 1.46
N ILE A 53 1.32 12.63 2.25
CA ILE A 53 0.09 11.89 2.54
C ILE A 53 -0.72 11.68 1.27
N LEU A 54 -0.80 12.73 0.44
CA LEU A 54 -1.48 12.60 -0.85
C LEU A 54 -0.78 11.58 -1.74
N LEU A 55 0.56 11.60 -1.75
CA LEU A 55 1.34 10.66 -2.55
C LEU A 55 1.11 9.22 -2.09
N ILE A 56 1.05 9.01 -0.77
CA ILE A 56 0.74 7.68 -0.23
C ILE A 56 -0.60 7.22 -0.76
N GLY A 57 -1.59 8.11 -0.78
CA GLY A 57 -2.90 7.75 -1.29
C GLY A 57 -2.87 7.37 -2.75
N ILE A 58 -2.22 8.19 -3.57
CA ILE A 58 -2.15 7.94 -5.01
C ILE A 58 -1.40 6.64 -5.30
N VAL A 59 -0.27 6.44 -4.63
CA VAL A 59 0.54 5.25 -4.85
C VAL A 59 -0.22 3.98 -4.45
N ASN A 60 -0.94 4.03 -3.34
CA ASN A 60 -1.70 2.86 -2.91
C ASN A 60 -2.84 2.54 -3.87
N ILE A 61 -3.52 3.56 -4.40
CA ILE A 61 -4.57 3.32 -5.38
C ILE A 61 -3.98 2.76 -6.67
N ALA A 62 -2.85 3.32 -7.12
CA ALA A 62 -2.18 2.80 -8.31
C ALA A 62 -1.76 1.35 -8.11
N SER A 63 -1.28 1.02 -6.91
CA SER A 63 -0.89 -0.35 -6.59
C SER A 63 -2.09 -1.28 -6.63
N ALA A 64 -3.25 -0.83 -6.15
CA ALA A 64 -4.46 -1.63 -6.18
C ALA A 64 -4.90 -1.89 -7.62
N ILE A 65 -4.85 -0.86 -8.46
CA ILE A 65 -5.25 -1.01 -9.86
C ILE A 65 -4.28 -1.95 -10.58
N GLY A 66 -2.99 -1.79 -10.37
CA GLY A 66 -2.00 -2.67 -10.98
C GLY A 66 -2.17 -4.11 -10.55
N LEU A 67 -2.54 -4.31 -9.29
CA LEU A 67 -2.76 -5.65 -8.76
C LEU A 67 -3.99 -6.28 -9.41
N LEU A 68 -5.07 -5.52 -9.53
CA LEU A 68 -6.30 -6.06 -10.12
C LEU A 68 -6.13 -6.37 -11.60
N LYS A 69 -5.36 -5.56 -12.30
CA LYS A 69 -5.14 -5.77 -13.71
C LYS A 69 -3.94 -6.66 -13.99
N ARG A 70 -3.28 -7.12 -12.96
CA ARG A 70 -2.12 -8.02 -13.06
C ARG A 70 -1.04 -7.45 -13.98
N VAL A 71 -0.76 -6.16 -13.83
CA VAL A 71 0.26 -5.51 -14.64
C VAL A 71 1.62 -5.91 -14.12
N LYS A 72 2.42 -6.53 -14.98
CA LYS A 72 3.67 -7.14 -14.56
C LYS A 72 4.64 -6.14 -13.91
N TYR A 73 4.83 -5.00 -14.53
CA TYR A 73 5.80 -4.05 -13.98
C TYR A 73 5.33 -3.44 -12.66
N MET A 74 4.05 -3.55 -12.34
CA MET A 74 3.56 -3.05 -11.06
C MET A 74 4.04 -3.87 -9.87
N TRP A 75 4.50 -5.09 -10.11
CA TRP A 75 5.11 -5.86 -9.03
C TRP A 75 6.32 -5.09 -8.48
N SER A 76 7.25 -4.71 -9.36
CA SER A 76 8.42 -3.95 -8.96
C SER A 76 8.05 -2.57 -8.44
N ALA A 77 7.17 -1.87 -9.16
CA ALA A 77 6.81 -0.50 -8.79
C ALA A 77 6.15 -0.46 -7.42
N SER A 78 5.20 -1.35 -7.18
CA SER A 78 4.53 -1.40 -5.87
C SER A 78 5.49 -1.77 -4.77
N LEU A 79 6.39 -2.72 -5.04
CA LEU A 79 7.36 -3.14 -4.05
C LEU A 79 8.26 -1.98 -3.66
N MET A 80 8.76 -1.23 -4.62
CA MET A 80 9.63 -0.09 -4.35
C MET A 80 8.88 0.98 -3.56
N PHE A 81 7.63 1.28 -3.96
CA PHE A 81 6.85 2.27 -3.25
C PHE A 81 6.59 1.84 -1.81
N MET A 82 6.27 0.56 -1.60
CA MET A 82 6.00 0.08 -0.26
C MET A 82 7.24 0.13 0.62
N ILE A 83 8.42 -0.14 0.06
CA ILE A 83 9.67 -0.05 0.80
C ILE A 83 9.91 1.40 1.25
N VAL A 84 9.70 2.35 0.35
CA VAL A 84 9.88 3.77 0.67
C VAL A 84 8.87 4.20 1.73
N ILE A 85 7.61 3.78 1.59
CA ILE A 85 6.59 4.13 2.55
C ILE A 85 6.89 3.52 3.91
N LEU A 86 7.38 2.28 3.93
CA LEU A 86 7.73 1.63 5.18
C LEU A 86 8.85 2.38 5.89
N ALA A 87 9.89 2.75 5.16
CA ALA A 87 11.00 3.48 5.75
C ALA A 87 10.52 4.81 6.32
N GLY A 88 9.73 5.55 5.55
CA GLY A 88 9.22 6.84 6.01
C GLY A 88 8.26 6.69 7.19
N SER A 89 7.46 5.63 7.19
CA SER A 89 6.53 5.41 8.30
C SER A 89 7.26 5.10 9.60
N VAL A 90 8.31 4.30 9.51
CA VAL A 90 9.07 3.93 10.71
C VAL A 90 9.71 5.15 11.35
N ILE A 91 10.22 6.07 10.55
CA ILE A 91 10.85 7.27 11.09
C ILE A 91 9.86 8.41 11.32
N GLY A 92 8.58 8.21 11.01
CA GLY A 92 7.56 9.20 11.33
C GLY A 92 7.47 10.37 10.36
N LEU A 93 7.87 10.19 9.10
CA LEU A 93 7.78 11.26 8.11
C LEU A 93 6.35 11.54 7.66
N PHE A 94 5.48 10.55 7.76
CA PHE A 94 4.11 10.68 7.26
C PHE A 94 3.15 10.83 8.42
N TYR A 95 2.55 9.75 8.87
CA TYR A 95 1.66 9.80 10.01
C TYR A 95 2.46 9.77 11.30
N ILE A 96 2.04 10.54 12.30
CA ILE A 96 2.70 10.57 13.60
C ILE A 96 1.80 10.05 14.71
N GLY A 97 0.50 9.82 14.43
CA GLY A 97 -0.42 9.23 15.40
C GLY A 97 -0.40 7.72 15.29
N PRO A 98 -1.41 7.05 15.85
CA PRO A 98 -1.46 5.58 15.78
C PRO A 98 -1.43 5.03 14.36
N MET A 99 -1.88 5.81 13.37
CA MET A 99 -1.83 5.37 11.98
C MET A 99 -0.42 5.06 11.52
N ARG A 100 0.59 5.70 12.14
CA ARG A 100 1.99 5.43 11.83
C ARG A 100 2.30 3.94 11.97
N TYR A 101 1.82 3.35 13.07
CA TYR A 101 2.08 1.93 13.32
C TYR A 101 1.29 1.04 12.39
N ILE A 102 0.04 1.40 12.12
CA ILE A 102 -0.80 0.63 11.23
C ILE A 102 -0.20 0.62 9.83
N LEU A 103 0.22 1.78 9.34
CA LEU A 103 0.81 1.88 8.01
C LEU A 103 2.13 1.11 7.95
N SER A 104 2.94 1.19 9.00
CA SER A 104 4.21 0.46 9.04
C SER A 104 3.98 -1.05 8.97
N ILE A 105 3.03 -1.55 9.76
CA ILE A 105 2.74 -2.98 9.78
C ILE A 105 2.20 -3.43 8.42
N PHE A 106 1.27 -2.66 7.86
CA PHE A 106 0.71 -3.02 6.57
C PHE A 106 1.78 -3.04 5.47
N THR A 107 2.63 -1.99 5.42
CA THR A 107 3.64 -1.94 4.37
C THR A 107 4.68 -3.02 4.54
N ALA A 108 5.03 -3.37 5.79
CA ALA A 108 5.94 -4.48 6.02
C ALA A 108 5.33 -5.78 5.52
N PHE A 109 4.06 -6.02 5.82
CA PHE A 109 3.37 -7.20 5.33
C PHE A 109 3.35 -7.22 3.81
N ALA A 110 3.03 -6.08 3.18
CA ALA A 110 2.95 -6.00 1.73
C ALA A 110 4.29 -6.30 1.09
N VAL A 111 5.37 -5.74 1.64
CA VAL A 111 6.70 -5.97 1.10
C VAL A 111 7.05 -7.45 1.18
N LEU A 112 6.84 -8.06 2.34
CA LEU A 112 7.17 -9.47 2.51
C LEU A 112 6.31 -10.35 1.62
N TYR A 113 5.03 -10.04 1.51
CA TYR A 113 4.15 -10.84 0.68
C TYR A 113 4.49 -10.73 -0.80
N MET A 114 4.96 -9.55 -1.25
CA MET A 114 5.30 -9.37 -2.66
C MET A 114 6.45 -10.27 -3.11
N PHE A 115 7.27 -10.75 -2.17
CA PHE A 115 8.32 -11.69 -2.52
C PHE A 115 7.83 -13.13 -2.56
N SER A 116 6.59 -13.38 -2.17
CA SER A 116 6.07 -14.75 -2.17
C SER A 116 5.86 -15.24 -3.59
N THR A 117 5.85 -16.55 -3.74
CA THR A 117 5.57 -17.16 -5.03
C THR A 117 4.19 -16.78 -5.54
N ASN A 118 3.20 -16.73 -4.63
CA ASN A 118 1.84 -16.38 -5.00
C ASN A 118 1.77 -15.01 -5.64
N ALA A 119 2.42 -14.02 -5.04
CA ALA A 119 2.40 -12.66 -5.58
C ALA A 119 3.11 -12.60 -6.92
N ARG A 120 4.24 -13.25 -7.03
CA ARG A 120 4.98 -13.24 -8.29
C ARG A 120 4.22 -13.92 -9.42
N LEU A 121 3.53 -15.00 -9.10
CA LEU A 121 2.68 -15.68 -10.09
C LEU A 121 1.53 -14.78 -10.51
N TRP A 122 0.92 -14.10 -9.54
CA TRP A 122 -0.21 -13.22 -9.82
C TRP A 122 0.17 -12.14 -10.82
N TYR A 123 1.34 -11.52 -10.63
CA TYR A 123 1.79 -10.45 -11.51
C TYR A 123 2.50 -10.96 -12.77
N GLY A 124 2.71 -12.26 -12.88
CA GLY A 124 3.40 -12.81 -14.03
C GLY A 124 4.91 -12.58 -14.01
N VAL A 125 5.45 -12.34 -12.82
CA VAL A 125 6.88 -12.10 -12.68
C VAL A 125 7.68 -13.36 -12.45
N TYR A 126 7.02 -14.39 -11.90
CA TYR A 126 7.69 -15.62 -11.56
C TYR A 126 8.21 -16.29 -12.82
N GLU A 127 9.53 -16.53 -12.83
CA GLU A 127 10.10 -17.12 -13.99
C GLU A 127 10.15 -18.56 -13.77
N GLU A 128 9.37 -19.25 -14.30
CA GLU A 128 9.37 -20.59 -14.12
C GLU A 128 10.55 -21.21 -14.58
N THR A 129 11.38 -20.51 -14.91
CA THR A 129 12.50 -21.12 -15.26
C THR A 129 13.00 -22.06 -14.35
N ARG A 130 12.82 -22.22 -14.02
CA ARG A 130 13.29 -22.95 -13.30
C ARG A 130 13.17 -23.85 -13.53
#